data_c6eac36ec063aed356e50af96c9f96a6
#
_entry.id   c6eac36ec063aed356e50af96c9f96a6
#
_cell.length_a   1.000
_cell.length_b   1.000
_cell.length_c   1.000
_cell.angle_alpha   90.00
_cell.angle_beta   90.00
_cell.angle_gamma   90.00
#
_symmetry.space_group_name_H-M   'P 1'
#
loop_
_entity.id
_entity.type
_entity.pdbx_description
1 polymer ?
#
loop_
_entity_poly.entity_id
_entity_poly.type
_entity_poly.pdbx_seq_one_letter_code
_entity_poly.pdbx_strand_id
1 'polypeptide(L)'
;MHNKQQITGWLFLLLLCVAGCGQPVSKKQNTMINWTKLPDLPGAADTASLGVSAPFAGIHNGVLIVAGGCNFPDKPVTEGGAKRYYSEIFVLLPEGWKEIDRLPRPVAYGATVPTPEGIVCIGGN
;
A
#
# COMPACT_ATOMS: atom_id res chain seq x y z
N MET A 1 -65.61 6.15 -37.63
CA MET A 1 -64.38 6.96 -37.57
C MET A 1 -63.83 6.97 -36.17
N HIS A 2 -63.28 5.83 -35.70
CA HIS A 2 -62.67 5.73 -34.36
C HIS A 2 -61.66 4.58 -34.41
N ASN A 3 -60.47 4.79 -34.93
CA ASN A 3 -59.38 3.81 -34.63
C ASN A 3 -57.95 4.27 -35.07
N LYS A 4 -57.73 5.54 -35.40
CA LYS A 4 -56.39 5.98 -35.80
C LYS A 4 -55.60 6.66 -34.70
N GLN A 5 -56.19 7.06 -33.56
CA GLN A 5 -55.48 7.73 -32.48
C GLN A 5 -54.89 6.77 -31.43
N GLN A 6 -55.37 5.56 -31.33
CA GLN A 6 -54.84 4.61 -30.33
C GLN A 6 -53.54 3.94 -30.79
N ILE A 7 -53.33 3.79 -32.09
CA ILE A 7 -52.14 3.11 -32.64
C ILE A 7 -50.87 3.98 -32.50
N THR A 8 -51.03 5.30 -32.58
CA THR A 8 -49.89 6.22 -32.42
C THR A 8 -49.36 6.31 -31.00
N GLY A 9 -50.21 6.13 -29.99
CA GLY A 9 -49.80 6.12 -28.57
C GLY A 9 -48.95 4.90 -28.20
N TRP A 10 -49.27 3.74 -28.74
CA TRP A 10 -48.55 2.50 -28.47
C TRP A 10 -47.20 2.42 -29.21
N LEU A 11 -47.10 3.04 -30.38
CA LEU A 11 -45.84 3.12 -31.14
C LEU A 11 -44.83 4.04 -30.42
N PHE A 12 -45.32 5.11 -29.75
CA PHE A 12 -44.45 6.00 -28.98
C PHE A 12 -43.97 5.38 -27.67
N LEU A 13 -44.78 4.53 -27.04
CA LEU A 13 -44.41 3.82 -25.84
C LEU A 13 -43.35 2.71 -26.08
N LEU A 14 -43.40 2.09 -27.28
CA LEU A 14 -42.43 1.06 -27.69
C LEU A 14 -41.07 1.67 -28.07
N LEU A 15 -41.01 2.93 -28.51
CA LEU A 15 -39.76 3.57 -28.88
C LEU A 15 -38.93 4.07 -27.65
N LEU A 16 -39.59 4.25 -26.51
CA LEU A 16 -38.90 4.68 -25.26
C LEU A 16 -38.17 3.55 -24.53
N CYS A 17 -38.45 2.28 -24.85
CA CYS A 17 -37.82 1.14 -24.18
C CYS A 17 -36.45 0.72 -24.76
N VAL A 18 -35.98 1.32 -25.85
CA VAL A 18 -34.72 0.94 -26.51
C VAL A 18 -33.56 1.89 -26.16
N ALA A 19 -33.82 2.98 -25.42
CA ALA A 19 -32.82 3.99 -25.08
C ALA A 19 -32.08 3.73 -23.74
N GLY A 20 -32.22 2.57 -23.14
CA GLY A 20 -31.67 2.30 -21.82
C GLY A 20 -30.87 1.02 -21.74
N CYS A 21 -29.63 0.98 -22.19
CA CYS A 21 -28.55 0.15 -21.66
C CYS A 21 -27.28 0.26 -22.53
N GLY A 22 -26.82 1.49 -22.71
CA GLY A 22 -25.44 1.74 -23.09
C GLY A 22 -24.64 2.11 -21.83
N GLN A 23 -24.34 1.15 -20.96
CA GLN A 23 -23.34 1.40 -19.94
C GLN A 23 -22.00 1.64 -20.66
N PRO A 24 -21.31 2.78 -20.39
CA PRO A 24 -19.98 2.95 -20.94
C PRO A 24 -19.11 1.82 -20.42
N VAL A 25 -18.63 0.97 -21.31
CA VAL A 25 -17.60 -0.02 -20.99
C VAL A 25 -16.43 0.77 -20.45
N SER A 26 -16.24 0.70 -19.14
CA SER A 26 -15.07 1.26 -18.48
C SER A 26 -13.85 0.66 -19.16
N LYS A 27 -13.14 1.46 -19.95
CA LYS A 27 -11.84 1.08 -20.51
C LYS A 27 -10.97 0.72 -19.30
N LYS A 28 -10.64 -0.57 -19.17
CA LYS A 28 -9.67 -1.06 -18.20
C LYS A 28 -8.38 -0.28 -18.44
N GLN A 29 -8.13 0.70 -17.58
CA GLN A 29 -6.89 1.47 -17.64
C GLN A 29 -5.77 0.47 -17.34
N ASN A 30 -4.97 0.13 -18.33
CA ASN A 30 -3.74 -0.64 -18.11
C ASN A 30 -2.80 0.27 -17.31
N THR A 31 -2.92 0.19 -16.00
CA THR A 31 -1.98 0.86 -15.10
C THR A 31 -0.68 0.08 -15.16
N MET A 32 0.27 0.58 -15.93
CA MET A 32 1.63 0.03 -15.91
C MET A 32 2.25 0.34 -14.55
N ILE A 33 2.66 -0.70 -13.84
CA ILE A 33 3.40 -0.54 -12.58
C ILE A 33 4.84 -0.21 -12.93
N ASN A 34 5.29 0.98 -12.55
CA ASN A 34 6.68 1.38 -12.67
C ASN A 34 7.40 1.06 -11.37
N TRP A 35 8.51 0.34 -11.46
CA TRP A 35 9.34 0.00 -10.32
C TRP A 35 10.54 0.94 -10.26
N THR A 36 10.78 1.54 -9.10
CA THR A 36 11.96 2.35 -8.81
C THR A 36 12.67 1.76 -7.61
N LYS A 37 13.97 1.47 -7.75
CA LYS A 37 14.79 1.04 -6.62
C LYS A 37 15.09 2.25 -5.75
N LEU A 38 14.74 2.15 -4.45
CA LEU A 38 15.15 3.11 -3.42
C LEU A 38 16.49 2.69 -2.82
N PRO A 39 17.19 3.60 -2.10
CA PRO A 39 18.38 3.24 -1.33
C PRO A 39 18.08 2.10 -0.36
N ASP A 40 19.06 1.23 -0.15
CA ASP A 40 18.93 0.13 0.79
C ASP A 40 18.81 0.69 2.23
N LEU A 41 17.93 0.07 3.04
CA LEU A 41 17.74 0.47 4.44
C LEU A 41 19.06 0.28 5.21
N PRO A 42 19.48 1.21 6.09
CA PRO A 42 20.70 1.06 6.85
C PRO A 42 20.72 -0.22 7.70
N GLY A 43 21.86 -0.91 7.73
CA GLY A 43 22.09 -2.03 8.64
C GLY A 43 22.61 -1.54 10.00
N ALA A 44 22.88 -2.46 10.90
CA ALA A 44 23.65 -2.16 12.11
C ALA A 44 25.04 -1.64 11.70
N ALA A 45 25.64 -0.77 12.53
CA ALA A 45 26.87 -0.05 12.23
C ALA A 45 27.87 -0.89 11.41
N ASP A 46 28.27 -0.33 10.26
CA ASP A 46 29.30 -0.85 9.35
C ASP A 46 28.99 -2.17 8.64
N THR A 47 27.76 -2.69 8.70
CA THR A 47 27.36 -3.89 7.94
C THR A 47 26.45 -3.53 6.77
N ALA A 48 26.54 -4.34 5.68
CA ALA A 48 25.58 -4.24 4.60
C ALA A 48 24.15 -4.52 5.14
N SER A 49 23.20 -3.69 4.74
CA SER A 49 21.80 -3.90 5.11
C SER A 49 21.28 -5.19 4.48
N LEU A 50 20.79 -6.09 5.30
CA LEU A 50 20.04 -7.28 4.87
C LEU A 50 18.55 -6.94 4.66
N GLY A 51 18.15 -5.69 4.93
CA GLY A 51 16.75 -5.31 5.01
C GLY A 51 16.04 -5.95 6.20
N VAL A 52 14.77 -5.65 6.33
CA VAL A 52 13.91 -6.20 7.39
C VAL A 52 12.61 -6.74 6.80
N SER A 53 12.10 -7.80 7.42
CA SER A 53 10.78 -8.35 7.12
C SER A 53 9.75 -7.76 8.06
N ALA A 54 8.54 -7.56 7.55
CA ALA A 54 7.37 -7.13 8.31
C ALA A 54 7.59 -5.90 9.23
N PRO A 55 8.25 -4.82 8.76
CA PRO A 55 8.31 -3.58 9.50
C PRO A 55 6.93 -2.88 9.47
N PHE A 56 6.74 -1.91 10.34
CA PHE A 56 5.75 -0.86 10.11
C PHE A 56 6.28 0.05 9.00
N ALA A 57 5.47 0.30 7.96
CA ALA A 57 5.87 1.18 6.87
C ALA A 57 4.71 2.02 6.39
N GLY A 58 4.97 3.27 6.02
CA GLY A 58 3.95 4.17 5.49
C GLY A 58 4.54 5.49 5.02
N ILE A 59 3.70 6.31 4.41
CA ILE A 59 4.07 7.64 3.95
C ILE A 59 3.32 8.68 4.78
N HIS A 60 4.04 9.66 5.31
CA HIS A 60 3.48 10.83 5.97
C HIS A 60 4.19 12.09 5.46
N ASN A 61 3.41 13.10 5.05
CA ASN A 61 3.93 14.35 4.46
C ASN A 61 4.93 14.12 3.29
N GLY A 62 4.67 13.09 2.47
CA GLY A 62 5.53 12.75 1.33
C GLY A 62 6.82 12.01 1.69
N VAL A 63 7.06 11.71 2.96
CA VAL A 63 8.26 11.02 3.44
C VAL A 63 7.92 9.56 3.74
N LEU A 64 8.72 8.63 3.23
CA LEU A 64 8.62 7.21 3.57
C LEU A 64 9.23 6.97 4.95
N ILE A 65 8.46 6.32 5.81
CA ILE A 65 8.84 5.94 7.17
C ILE A 65 8.88 4.42 7.25
N VAL A 66 9.92 3.86 7.86
CA VAL A 66 10.06 2.43 8.16
C VAL A 66 10.47 2.27 9.61
N ALA A 67 9.77 1.42 10.35
CA ALA A 67 10.03 1.26 11.78
C ALA A 67 9.98 -0.22 12.20
N GLY A 68 10.93 -0.65 13.01
CA GLY A 68 11.02 -2.02 13.51
C GLY A 68 11.29 -3.04 12.40
N GLY A 69 10.63 -4.19 12.49
CA GLY A 69 10.85 -5.32 11.60
C GLY A 69 11.78 -6.37 12.20
N CYS A 70 12.07 -7.40 11.43
CA CYS A 70 12.98 -8.48 11.86
C CYS A 70 13.74 -9.07 10.68
N ASN A 71 14.85 -9.72 10.95
CA ASN A 71 15.58 -10.55 9.98
C ASN A 71 16.39 -11.65 10.68
N PHE A 72 17.25 -12.33 9.94
CA PHE A 72 18.22 -13.31 10.41
C PHE A 72 19.62 -12.80 10.07
N PRO A 73 20.26 -11.96 10.93
CA PRO A 73 21.46 -11.21 10.56
C PRO A 73 22.70 -12.08 10.42
N ASP A 74 22.79 -13.19 11.15
CA ASP A 74 24.01 -14.00 11.22
C ASP A 74 24.03 -15.11 10.17
N LYS A 75 22.91 -15.84 10.00
CA LYS A 75 22.75 -16.93 9.03
C LYS A 75 21.26 -17.20 8.77
N PRO A 76 20.92 -17.84 7.63
CA PRO A 76 19.54 -18.18 7.30
C PRO A 76 18.87 -19.07 8.36
N VAL A 77 17.54 -18.99 8.48
CA VAL A 77 16.76 -19.85 9.38
C VAL A 77 16.95 -21.35 9.09
N THR A 78 17.15 -21.71 7.81
CA THR A 78 17.42 -23.09 7.38
C THR A 78 18.73 -23.67 7.90
N GLU A 79 19.64 -22.80 8.32
CA GLU A 79 20.92 -23.15 8.92
C GLU A 79 20.93 -22.91 10.44
N GLY A 80 19.74 -22.73 11.05
CA GLY A 80 19.59 -22.49 12.48
C GLY A 80 19.91 -21.06 12.90
N GLY A 81 19.72 -20.07 12.00
CA GLY A 81 19.87 -18.64 12.31
C GLY A 81 18.84 -18.19 13.34
N ALA A 82 19.26 -17.31 14.26
CA ALA A 82 18.38 -16.67 15.22
C ALA A 82 17.72 -15.42 14.63
N LYS A 83 16.41 -15.29 14.83
CA LYS A 83 15.67 -14.10 14.41
C LYS A 83 16.00 -12.93 15.34
N ARG A 84 16.29 -11.77 14.77
CA ARG A 84 16.47 -10.51 15.49
C ARG A 84 15.33 -9.56 15.14
N TYR A 85 14.79 -8.89 16.16
CA TYR A 85 13.80 -7.83 16.03
C TYR A 85 14.46 -6.47 16.22
N TYR A 86 13.92 -5.47 15.58
CA TYR A 86 14.46 -4.10 15.55
C TYR A 86 13.44 -3.11 16.10
N SER A 87 13.94 -1.96 16.56
CA SER A 87 13.11 -0.86 17.09
C SER A 87 13.39 0.47 16.40
N GLU A 88 14.40 0.55 15.56
CA GLU A 88 14.81 1.78 14.88
C GLU A 88 13.66 2.30 14.01
N ILE A 89 13.51 3.65 13.95
CA ILE A 89 12.59 4.37 13.07
C ILE A 89 13.44 5.15 12.07
N PHE A 90 13.31 4.78 10.81
CA PHE A 90 14.00 5.43 9.69
C PHE A 90 13.02 6.25 8.86
N VAL A 91 13.50 7.38 8.34
CA VAL A 91 12.84 8.20 7.32
C VAL A 91 13.73 8.29 6.09
N LEU A 92 13.12 8.24 4.90
CA LEU A 92 13.84 8.42 3.65
C LEU A 92 13.74 9.89 3.22
N LEU A 93 14.86 10.59 3.32
CA LEU A 93 15.04 11.96 2.88
C LEU A 93 15.75 12.00 1.51
N PRO A 94 15.82 13.17 0.82
CA PRO A 94 16.54 13.29 -0.44
C PRO A 94 18.02 12.85 -0.37
N GLU A 95 18.66 13.05 0.75
CA GLU A 95 20.05 12.66 1.03
C GLU A 95 20.22 11.19 1.45
N GLY A 96 19.13 10.46 1.64
CA GLY A 96 19.12 9.05 2.04
C GLY A 96 18.36 8.77 3.34
N TRP A 97 18.51 7.56 3.86
CA TRP A 97 17.88 7.15 5.10
C TRP A 97 18.50 7.84 6.31
N LYS A 98 17.64 8.24 7.24
CA LYS A 98 18.03 8.80 8.53
C LYS A 98 17.25 8.08 9.65
N GLU A 99 17.97 7.57 10.65
CA GLU A 99 17.36 7.15 11.92
C GLU A 99 16.94 8.40 12.69
N ILE A 100 15.67 8.46 13.08
CA ILE A 100 15.11 9.63 13.78
C ILE A 100 14.71 9.31 15.21
N ASP A 101 14.36 8.05 15.51
CA ASP A 101 13.88 7.63 16.82
C ASP A 101 13.82 6.09 16.89
N ARG A 102 13.25 5.56 17.99
CA ARG A 102 13.04 4.14 18.23
C ARG A 102 11.64 3.86 18.75
N LEU A 103 11.08 2.72 18.37
CA LEU A 103 9.89 2.17 19.00
C LEU A 103 10.18 1.81 20.46
N PRO A 104 9.17 1.80 21.35
CA PRO A 104 9.35 1.45 22.77
C PRO A 104 9.95 0.06 23.02
N ARG A 105 9.81 -0.84 22.04
CA ARG A 105 10.41 -2.18 22.03
C ARG A 105 10.68 -2.66 20.62
N PRO A 106 11.60 -3.59 20.39
CA PRO A 106 11.74 -4.27 19.11
C PRO A 106 10.44 -4.99 18.74
N VAL A 107 9.96 -4.82 17.50
CA VAL A 107 8.67 -5.37 17.07
C VAL A 107 8.59 -5.54 15.56
N ALA A 108 7.88 -6.57 15.12
CA ALA A 108 7.54 -6.82 13.72
C ALA A 108 6.11 -7.39 13.61
N TYR A 109 5.63 -7.61 12.38
CA TYR A 109 4.33 -8.24 12.07
C TYR A 109 3.09 -7.48 12.54
N GLY A 110 3.20 -6.17 12.73
CA GLY A 110 2.04 -5.32 12.99
C GLY A 110 1.41 -4.78 11.72
N ALA A 111 0.31 -4.05 11.90
CA ALA A 111 -0.36 -3.29 10.84
C ALA A 111 -0.01 -1.80 10.93
N THR A 112 -0.03 -1.12 9.79
CA THR A 112 0.22 0.32 9.70
C THR A 112 -0.99 1.02 9.09
N VAL A 113 -1.44 2.09 9.72
CA VAL A 113 -2.52 2.94 9.21
C VAL A 113 -2.01 4.39 9.11
N PRO A 114 -1.91 4.95 7.89
CA PRO A 114 -1.58 6.36 7.74
C PRO A 114 -2.75 7.24 8.18
N THR A 115 -2.45 8.31 8.89
CA THR A 115 -3.40 9.34 9.33
C THR A 115 -2.87 10.73 8.99
N PRO A 116 -3.69 11.79 9.06
CA PRO A 116 -3.21 13.16 8.86
C PRO A 116 -2.09 13.56 9.82
N GLU A 117 -2.07 13.03 11.04
CA GLU A 117 -1.11 13.34 12.10
C GLU A 117 0.17 12.51 12.05
N GLY A 118 0.15 11.40 11.29
CA GLY A 118 1.29 10.48 11.22
C GLY A 118 0.91 9.06 10.83
N ILE A 119 1.68 8.10 11.31
CA ILE A 119 1.47 6.68 11.07
C ILE A 119 1.12 5.99 12.38
N VAL A 120 -0.06 5.38 12.44
CA VAL A 120 -0.48 4.56 13.58
C VAL A 120 0.00 3.13 13.37
N CYS A 121 0.77 2.60 14.31
CA CYS A 121 1.25 1.22 14.32
C CYS A 121 0.42 0.38 15.30
N ILE A 122 -0.11 -0.74 14.85
CA ILE A 122 -1.05 -1.57 15.61
C ILE A 122 -0.54 -3.00 15.71
N GLY A 123 -0.50 -3.54 16.93
CA GLY A 123 -0.11 -4.92 17.18
C GLY A 123 1.38 -5.16 16.96
N GLY A 124 1.71 -6.35 16.50
CA GLY A 124 3.07 -6.86 16.35
C GLY A 124 3.53 -7.68 17.56
N ASN A 125 4.61 -8.43 17.33
CA ASN A 125 5.12 -9.37 18.31
C ASN A 125 6.65 -9.21 18.45
#